data_3af15188044d43feb9e4ca82bbdedac7
#
_entry.id   3af15188044d43feb9e4ca82bbdedac7
#
_cell.length_a   1.000
_cell.length_b   1.000
_cell.length_c   1.000
_cell.angle_alpha   90.00
_cell.angle_beta   90.00
_cell.angle_gamma   90.00
#
_symmetry.space_group_name_H-M   'P 1'
#
loop_
_entity.id
_entity.type
_entity.pdbx_description
1 polymer ?
#
loop_
_entity_poly.entity_id
_entity_poly.type
_entity_poly.pdbx_seq_one_letter_code
_entity_poly.pdbx_strand_id
1 'polypeptide(L)'
;MTAGNEIVLFSSGDVNVEVLVSPEQDTVWLTQKQMGALFDVKQATISEHINNILEVKELDETSIGISDRSTEGRKPRVYNLDMILSVGYRVNSKRGIEFRRWANSVLKQYIIRGYATNESRLQQLGDVVRLMKRTQDSLDSKQVLSVIESYSTALDLLDDYDHQTMKRPKGSDAAYVLTYEECRKVIDSMRFKSESELFGQEKDGSFQGSIGNIYQSFGGQEIYPTLQEKAANLLYFVTKNHSFWDGNKRIAATMFLYFLDRNGILYDESGLKRLDDHTLVALTIMIAESRPEEKEMMVSVIMNCIG
;
A
#
# COMPACT_ATOMS: atom_id res chain seq x y z
N MET A 1 13.57 -20.39 -11.89
CA MET A 1 13.14 -19.21 -11.11
C MET A 1 12.02 -18.58 -11.90
N THR A 2 10.77 -18.79 -11.51
CA THR A 2 9.59 -18.23 -12.19
C THR A 2 9.40 -16.82 -11.67
N ALA A 3 9.72 -15.82 -12.50
CA ALA A 3 9.40 -14.43 -12.26
C ALA A 3 7.91 -14.28 -11.92
N GLY A 4 7.60 -13.67 -10.78
CA GLY A 4 6.25 -13.51 -10.30
C GLY A 4 5.56 -12.39 -11.07
N ASN A 5 4.69 -12.74 -12.02
CA ASN A 5 3.76 -11.78 -12.61
C ASN A 5 2.78 -11.30 -11.54
N GLU A 6 2.77 -10.01 -11.24
CA GLU A 6 1.83 -9.38 -10.32
C GLU A 6 0.48 -9.12 -11.01
N ILE A 7 -0.63 -9.29 -10.27
CA ILE A 7 -1.96 -8.86 -10.72
C ILE A 7 -2.23 -7.48 -10.16
N VAL A 8 -2.47 -6.54 -11.07
CA VAL A 8 -2.88 -5.17 -10.74
C VAL A 8 -4.35 -4.98 -11.07
N LEU A 9 -5.10 -4.32 -10.20
CA LEU A 9 -6.47 -3.95 -10.50
C LEU A 9 -6.45 -2.55 -11.15
N PHE A 10 -6.64 -2.48 -12.46
CA PHE A 10 -6.83 -1.20 -13.12
C PHE A 10 -8.23 -0.67 -12.83
N SER A 11 -8.33 0.48 -12.17
CA SER A 11 -9.59 1.15 -11.83
C SER A 11 -9.74 2.44 -12.62
N SER A 12 -10.84 2.57 -13.36
CA SER A 12 -11.23 3.83 -14.01
C SER A 12 -12.73 4.03 -13.85
N GLY A 13 -13.14 4.94 -12.97
CA GLY A 13 -14.55 5.12 -12.59
C GLY A 13 -15.10 3.85 -11.92
N ASP A 14 -16.23 3.33 -12.44
CA ASP A 14 -16.88 2.11 -11.90
C ASP A 14 -16.28 0.79 -12.43
N VAL A 15 -15.15 0.84 -13.13
CA VAL A 15 -14.55 -0.33 -13.78
C VAL A 15 -13.28 -0.76 -13.10
N ASN A 16 -13.30 -1.99 -12.61
CA ASN A 16 -12.14 -2.67 -12.08
C ASN A 16 -11.76 -3.83 -13.01
N VAL A 17 -10.55 -3.84 -13.54
CA VAL A 17 -10.02 -4.90 -14.41
C VAL A 17 -8.74 -5.44 -13.79
N GLU A 18 -8.69 -6.76 -13.58
CA GLU A 18 -7.46 -7.43 -13.19
C GLU A 18 -6.44 -7.38 -14.33
N VAL A 19 -5.29 -6.81 -14.08
CA VAL A 19 -4.21 -6.62 -15.04
C VAL A 19 -2.98 -7.39 -14.57
N LEU A 20 -2.33 -8.13 -15.47
CA LEU A 20 -1.05 -8.77 -15.19
C LEU A 20 0.08 -7.78 -15.45
N VAL A 21 0.78 -7.39 -14.41
CA VAL A 21 1.97 -6.52 -14.52
C VAL A 21 3.23 -7.39 -14.55
N SER A 22 4.12 -7.11 -15.46
CA SER A 22 5.47 -7.66 -15.51
C SER A 22 6.47 -6.51 -15.29
N PRO A 23 6.86 -6.22 -14.04
CA PRO A 23 7.79 -5.13 -13.75
C PRO A 23 9.13 -5.28 -14.48
N GLU A 24 9.61 -6.52 -14.62
CA GLU A 24 10.84 -6.82 -15.36
C GLU A 24 10.78 -6.50 -16.85
N GLN A 25 9.58 -6.47 -17.45
CA GLN A 25 9.34 -6.18 -18.85
C GLN A 25 8.74 -4.79 -19.07
N ASP A 26 8.57 -4.02 -18.01
CA ASP A 26 7.95 -2.67 -18.02
C ASP A 26 6.63 -2.63 -18.79
N THR A 27 5.77 -3.65 -18.59
CA THR A 27 4.51 -3.81 -19.32
C THR A 27 3.43 -4.47 -18.48
N VAL A 28 2.20 -4.31 -18.92
CA VAL A 28 1.01 -4.96 -18.38
C VAL A 28 0.40 -5.88 -19.43
N TRP A 29 -0.25 -6.95 -19.00
CA TRP A 29 -0.81 -7.96 -19.88
C TRP A 29 -2.30 -8.14 -19.65
N LEU A 30 -3.12 -7.99 -20.70
CA LEU A 30 -4.56 -8.25 -20.67
C LEU A 30 -4.96 -9.30 -21.69
N THR A 31 -5.98 -10.11 -21.33
CA THR A 31 -6.70 -10.96 -22.27
C THR A 31 -7.68 -10.13 -23.11
N GLN A 32 -8.12 -10.63 -24.25
CA GLN A 32 -9.19 -10.00 -25.05
C GLN A 32 -10.49 -9.78 -24.26
N LYS A 33 -10.82 -10.69 -23.34
CA LYS A 33 -12.00 -10.57 -22.47
C LYS A 33 -11.86 -9.39 -21.52
N GLN A 34 -10.69 -9.21 -20.92
CA GLN A 34 -10.39 -8.08 -20.03
C GLN A 34 -10.39 -6.76 -20.79
N MET A 35 -9.77 -6.70 -21.99
CA MET A 35 -9.85 -5.50 -22.84
C MET A 35 -11.30 -5.19 -23.25
N GLY A 36 -12.13 -6.21 -23.53
CA GLY A 36 -13.55 -6.02 -23.81
C GLY A 36 -14.28 -5.37 -22.63
N ALA A 37 -14.01 -5.80 -21.40
CA ALA A 37 -14.55 -5.21 -20.19
C ALA A 37 -14.01 -3.78 -19.95
N LEU A 38 -12.71 -3.57 -20.15
CA LEU A 38 -12.05 -2.27 -20.01
C LEU A 38 -12.66 -1.20 -20.92
N PHE A 39 -12.84 -1.53 -22.18
CA PHE A 39 -13.32 -0.58 -23.20
C PHE A 39 -14.83 -0.62 -23.44
N ASP A 40 -15.54 -1.47 -22.71
CA ASP A 40 -16.99 -1.68 -22.85
C ASP A 40 -17.40 -2.04 -24.29
N VAL A 41 -16.74 -3.06 -24.85
CA VAL A 41 -17.01 -3.60 -26.17
C VAL A 41 -16.98 -5.13 -26.15
N LYS A 42 -17.59 -5.76 -27.17
CA LYS A 42 -17.56 -7.23 -27.31
C LYS A 42 -16.12 -7.72 -27.59
N GLN A 43 -15.80 -8.91 -27.09
CA GLN A 43 -14.51 -9.55 -27.36
C GLN A 43 -14.23 -9.70 -28.87
N ALA A 44 -15.24 -9.91 -29.70
CA ALA A 44 -15.10 -9.98 -31.15
C ALA A 44 -14.55 -8.67 -31.75
N THR A 45 -15.00 -7.51 -31.26
CA THR A 45 -14.49 -6.19 -31.67
C THR A 45 -13.01 -6.03 -31.28
N ILE A 46 -12.62 -6.47 -30.08
CA ILE A 46 -11.21 -6.47 -29.66
C ILE A 46 -10.38 -7.35 -30.59
N SER A 47 -10.86 -8.56 -30.90
CA SER A 47 -10.18 -9.50 -31.80
C SER A 47 -9.98 -8.91 -33.19
N GLU A 48 -10.99 -8.20 -33.74
CA GLU A 48 -10.91 -7.51 -35.02
C GLU A 48 -9.82 -6.43 -35.01
N HIS A 49 -9.82 -5.56 -33.99
CA HIS A 49 -8.78 -4.52 -33.87
C HIS A 49 -7.39 -5.10 -33.75
N ILE A 50 -7.18 -6.15 -32.94
CA ILE A 50 -5.89 -6.84 -32.82
C ILE A 50 -5.42 -7.40 -34.16
N ASN A 51 -6.31 -8.10 -34.90
CA ASN A 51 -5.96 -8.64 -36.19
C ASN A 51 -5.55 -7.54 -37.18
N ASN A 52 -6.28 -6.44 -37.23
CA ASN A 52 -5.95 -5.30 -38.07
C ASN A 52 -4.60 -4.67 -37.71
N ILE A 53 -4.26 -4.52 -36.41
CA ILE A 53 -2.99 -4.00 -35.93
C ILE A 53 -1.82 -4.89 -36.41
N LEU A 54 -1.98 -6.20 -36.29
CA LEU A 54 -0.97 -7.17 -36.75
C LEU A 54 -0.86 -7.22 -38.26
N GLU A 55 -1.97 -7.15 -38.99
CA GLU A 55 -2.01 -7.18 -40.46
C GLU A 55 -1.29 -5.99 -41.06
N VAL A 56 -1.52 -4.77 -40.53
CA VAL A 56 -0.83 -3.55 -40.97
C VAL A 56 0.60 -3.44 -40.41
N LYS A 57 1.03 -4.42 -39.60
CA LYS A 57 2.38 -4.46 -38.99
C LYS A 57 2.68 -3.25 -38.11
N GLU A 58 1.67 -2.68 -37.45
CA GLU A 58 1.87 -1.63 -36.44
C GLU A 58 2.57 -2.21 -35.20
N LEU A 59 2.17 -3.42 -34.81
CA LEU A 59 2.83 -4.24 -33.79
C LEU A 59 3.07 -5.64 -34.35
N ASP A 60 3.99 -6.36 -33.73
CA ASP A 60 4.35 -7.72 -34.10
C ASP A 60 3.93 -8.75 -33.03
N GLU A 61 4.30 -10.01 -33.22
CA GLU A 61 3.96 -11.11 -32.31
C GLU A 61 4.60 -10.99 -30.93
N THR A 62 5.60 -10.11 -30.72
CA THR A 62 6.19 -9.85 -29.40
C THR A 62 5.19 -9.18 -28.45
N SER A 63 4.16 -8.53 -29.01
CA SER A 63 3.04 -7.94 -28.27
C SER A 63 2.03 -8.97 -27.76
N ILE A 64 2.24 -10.28 -28.04
CA ILE A 64 1.35 -11.38 -27.68
C ILE A 64 2.10 -12.34 -26.76
N GLY A 65 1.52 -12.63 -25.62
CA GLY A 65 1.99 -13.63 -24.66
C GLY A 65 0.97 -14.77 -24.46
N ILE A 66 1.37 -15.74 -23.66
CA ILE A 66 0.53 -16.85 -23.21
C ILE A 66 0.44 -16.79 -21.70
N SER A 67 -0.78 -16.75 -21.16
CA SER A 67 -0.96 -16.74 -19.72
C SER A 67 -0.68 -18.12 -19.12
N ASP A 68 0.20 -18.18 -18.13
CA ASP A 68 0.52 -19.45 -17.42
C ASP A 68 -0.53 -19.88 -16.39
N ARG A 69 -1.62 -19.14 -16.23
CA ARG A 69 -2.60 -19.30 -15.14
C ARG A 69 -3.72 -20.31 -15.40
N SER A 70 -3.81 -20.91 -16.56
CA SER A 70 -4.81 -21.96 -16.80
C SER A 70 -4.23 -23.30 -16.37
N THR A 71 -4.77 -23.87 -15.31
CA THR A 71 -4.44 -25.25 -14.85
C THR A 71 -5.19 -26.33 -15.64
N GLU A 72 -6.28 -25.95 -16.34
CA GLU A 72 -7.07 -26.87 -17.19
C GLU A 72 -7.44 -26.19 -18.51
N GLY A 73 -7.09 -26.80 -19.62
CA GLY A 73 -7.48 -26.38 -20.96
C GLY A 73 -6.46 -25.52 -21.71
N ARG A 74 -6.91 -24.90 -22.82
CA ARG A 74 -6.07 -24.06 -23.69
C ARG A 74 -5.72 -22.76 -22.97
N LYS A 75 -4.42 -22.49 -22.74
CA LYS A 75 -3.94 -21.27 -22.13
C LYS A 75 -4.39 -20.04 -22.94
N PRO A 76 -5.00 -19.01 -22.31
CA PRO A 76 -5.45 -17.82 -23.01
C PRO A 76 -4.27 -16.97 -23.51
N ARG A 77 -4.44 -16.35 -24.68
CA ARG A 77 -3.51 -15.32 -25.15
C ARG A 77 -3.68 -14.04 -24.34
N VAL A 78 -2.57 -13.41 -24.01
CA VAL A 78 -2.50 -12.10 -23.35
C VAL A 78 -1.76 -11.13 -24.29
N TYR A 79 -2.00 -9.86 -24.10
CA TYR A 79 -1.54 -8.78 -24.98
C TYR A 79 -0.90 -7.69 -24.10
N ASN A 80 0.25 -7.20 -24.53
CA ASN A 80 1.05 -6.22 -23.78
C ASN A 80 0.42 -4.81 -23.80
N LEU A 81 1.03 -3.87 -23.07
CA LEU A 81 0.55 -2.49 -22.97
C LEU A 81 0.44 -1.82 -24.35
N ASP A 82 1.39 -2.04 -25.25
CA ASP A 82 1.37 -1.43 -26.60
C ASP A 82 0.13 -1.85 -27.38
N MET A 83 -0.22 -3.15 -27.32
CA MET A 83 -1.44 -3.66 -27.94
C MET A 83 -2.69 -3.09 -27.28
N ILE A 84 -2.70 -2.95 -25.95
CA ILE A 84 -3.84 -2.36 -25.21
C ILE A 84 -4.04 -0.90 -25.61
N LEU A 85 -2.97 -0.12 -25.71
CA LEU A 85 -3.00 1.28 -26.15
C LEU A 85 -3.50 1.39 -27.60
N SER A 86 -2.93 0.60 -28.52
CA SER A 86 -3.32 0.59 -29.94
C SER A 86 -4.79 0.23 -30.15
N VAL A 87 -5.31 -0.75 -29.40
CA VAL A 87 -6.74 -1.09 -29.39
C VAL A 87 -7.57 0.06 -28.80
N GLY A 88 -7.16 0.66 -27.68
CA GLY A 88 -7.86 1.75 -26.99
C GLY A 88 -8.06 2.99 -27.89
N TYR A 89 -7.08 3.28 -28.77
CA TYR A 89 -7.22 4.36 -29.73
C TYR A 89 -8.21 4.05 -30.88
N ARG A 90 -8.52 2.78 -31.14
CA ARG A 90 -9.38 2.33 -32.24
C ARG A 90 -10.82 2.05 -31.82
N VAL A 91 -11.05 1.63 -30.57
CA VAL A 91 -12.40 1.27 -30.10
C VAL A 91 -13.34 2.48 -30.10
N ASN A 92 -14.55 2.27 -30.64
CA ASN A 92 -15.59 3.29 -30.69
C ASN A 92 -16.64 3.06 -29.59
N SER A 93 -16.27 3.39 -28.35
CA SER A 93 -17.14 3.30 -27.18
C SER A 93 -16.98 4.56 -26.30
N LYS A 94 -17.90 4.76 -25.37
CA LYS A 94 -17.80 5.86 -24.39
C LYS A 94 -16.50 5.74 -23.59
N ARG A 95 -16.16 4.54 -23.10
CA ARG A 95 -14.93 4.27 -22.36
C ARG A 95 -13.67 4.42 -23.22
N GLY A 96 -13.71 4.04 -24.51
CA GLY A 96 -12.63 4.32 -25.44
C GLY A 96 -12.39 5.82 -25.62
N ILE A 97 -13.44 6.64 -25.60
CA ILE A 97 -13.31 8.11 -25.65
C ILE A 97 -12.66 8.62 -24.34
N GLU A 98 -13.10 8.16 -23.20
CA GLU A 98 -12.54 8.51 -21.89
C GLU A 98 -11.07 8.14 -21.80
N PHE A 99 -10.72 6.91 -22.22
CA PHE A 99 -9.35 6.43 -22.29
C PHE A 99 -8.47 7.34 -23.17
N ARG A 100 -8.91 7.69 -24.40
CA ARG A 100 -8.15 8.59 -25.28
C ARG A 100 -7.98 9.98 -24.70
N ARG A 101 -8.98 10.53 -24.01
CA ARG A 101 -8.87 11.82 -23.33
C ARG A 101 -7.82 11.77 -22.23
N TRP A 102 -7.84 10.72 -21.42
CA TRP A 102 -6.84 10.50 -20.38
C TRP A 102 -5.44 10.34 -20.98
N ALA A 103 -5.25 9.42 -21.93
CA ALA A 103 -3.96 9.16 -22.56
C ALA A 103 -3.38 10.42 -23.22
N ASN A 104 -4.22 11.19 -23.93
CA ASN A 104 -3.82 12.47 -24.51
C ASN A 104 -3.47 13.52 -23.47
N SER A 105 -4.12 13.51 -22.29
CA SER A 105 -3.76 14.44 -21.20
C SER A 105 -2.38 14.14 -20.64
N VAL A 106 -2.06 12.85 -20.42
CA VAL A 106 -0.73 12.38 -19.96
C VAL A 106 0.34 12.73 -20.99
N LEU A 107 0.11 12.38 -22.25
CA LEU A 107 1.04 12.67 -23.35
C LEU A 107 1.28 14.18 -23.52
N LYS A 108 0.21 14.99 -23.43
CA LYS A 108 0.31 16.46 -23.49
C LYS A 108 1.14 17.02 -22.31
N GLN A 109 0.95 16.50 -21.10
CA GLN A 109 1.78 16.90 -19.95
C GLN A 109 3.26 16.56 -20.22
N TYR A 110 3.55 15.35 -20.69
CA TYR A 110 4.91 14.94 -21.00
C TYR A 110 5.56 15.80 -22.09
N ILE A 111 4.85 16.09 -23.20
CA ILE A 111 5.38 16.89 -24.30
C ILE A 111 5.62 18.35 -23.88
N ILE A 112 4.69 18.94 -23.10
CA ILE A 112 4.77 20.37 -22.73
C ILE A 112 5.71 20.61 -21.55
N ARG A 113 5.69 19.70 -20.54
CA ARG A 113 6.43 19.89 -19.28
C ARG A 113 7.71 19.08 -19.20
N GLY A 114 7.92 18.13 -20.11
CA GLY A 114 9.05 17.18 -20.10
C GLY A 114 8.86 16.01 -19.13
N TYR A 115 7.74 15.96 -18.38
CA TYR A 115 7.38 14.88 -17.45
C TYR A 115 5.86 14.80 -17.27
N ALA A 116 5.35 13.61 -16.94
CA ALA A 116 3.99 13.39 -16.46
C ALA A 116 4.06 13.06 -14.96
N THR A 117 3.18 13.69 -14.17
CA THR A 117 3.15 13.50 -12.71
C THR A 117 1.89 12.77 -12.28
N ASN A 118 2.04 11.86 -11.34
CA ASN A 118 0.92 11.34 -10.59
C ASN A 118 0.53 12.36 -9.52
N GLU A 119 -0.55 13.11 -9.75
CA GLU A 119 -0.98 14.19 -8.86
C GLU A 119 -1.35 13.67 -7.47
N SER A 120 -1.95 12.47 -7.36
CA SER A 120 -2.28 11.84 -6.08
C SER A 120 -1.02 11.58 -5.23
N ARG A 121 0.04 11.04 -5.85
CA ARG A 121 1.33 10.83 -5.16
C ARG A 121 1.98 12.12 -4.71
N LEU A 122 1.95 13.17 -5.53
CA LEU A 122 2.47 14.49 -5.15
C LEU A 122 1.68 15.08 -3.99
N GLN A 123 0.38 14.91 -3.94
CA GLN A 123 -0.46 15.40 -2.86
C GLN A 123 -0.15 14.66 -1.55
N GLN A 124 -0.06 13.32 -1.57
CA GLN A 124 0.30 12.49 -0.41
C GLN A 124 1.68 12.87 0.14
N LEU A 125 2.69 13.01 -0.73
CA LEU A 125 4.01 13.49 -0.32
C LEU A 125 3.94 14.90 0.28
N GLY A 126 3.13 15.78 -0.30
CA GLY A 126 2.89 17.13 0.23
C GLY A 126 2.27 17.12 1.63
N ASP A 127 1.39 16.17 1.93
CA ASP A 127 0.76 16.01 3.25
C ASP A 127 1.79 15.53 4.29
N VAL A 128 2.61 14.55 3.95
CA VAL A 128 3.71 14.07 4.79
C VAL A 128 4.71 15.19 5.07
N VAL A 129 5.13 15.93 4.04
CA VAL A 129 6.05 17.08 4.21
C VAL A 129 5.44 18.17 5.08
N ARG A 130 4.13 18.45 4.96
CA ARG A 130 3.44 19.43 5.83
C ARG A 130 3.42 18.96 7.29
N LEU A 131 3.20 17.68 7.54
CA LEU A 131 3.24 17.12 8.89
C LEU A 131 4.65 17.18 9.45
N MET A 132 5.68 16.79 8.69
CA MET A 132 7.07 16.88 9.09
C MET A 132 7.50 18.33 9.43
N LYS A 133 7.01 19.32 8.67
CA LYS A 133 7.25 20.73 8.98
C LYS A 133 6.67 21.18 10.33
N ARG A 134 5.52 20.63 10.73
CA ARG A 134 4.95 20.92 12.06
C ARG A 134 5.73 20.26 13.20
N THR A 135 6.42 19.17 12.90
CA THR A 135 7.22 18.42 13.88
C THR A 135 8.71 18.72 13.82
N GLN A 136 9.13 19.71 13.01
CA GLN A 136 10.54 20.00 12.74
C GLN A 136 11.38 20.25 14.00
N ASP A 137 10.79 20.86 15.04
CA ASP A 137 11.48 21.13 16.31
C ASP A 137 11.65 19.87 17.17
N SER A 138 10.93 18.79 16.85
CA SER A 138 10.92 17.51 17.56
C SER A 138 11.64 16.39 16.79
N LEU A 139 12.02 16.62 15.54
CA LEU A 139 12.68 15.65 14.66
C LEU A 139 14.10 16.11 14.32
N ASP A 140 15.06 15.19 14.42
CA ASP A 140 16.40 15.45 13.89
C ASP A 140 16.50 15.11 12.39
N SER A 141 17.59 15.55 11.75
CA SER A 141 17.79 15.37 10.30
C SER A 141 17.85 13.90 9.87
N LYS A 142 18.32 12.99 10.74
CA LYS A 142 18.38 11.54 10.44
C LYS A 142 17.00 10.92 10.46
N GLN A 143 16.18 11.32 11.43
CA GLN A 143 14.78 10.86 11.52
C GLN A 143 13.96 11.32 10.31
N VAL A 144 14.14 12.58 9.87
CA VAL A 144 13.50 13.11 8.67
C VAL A 144 13.93 12.33 7.43
N LEU A 145 15.24 12.12 7.25
CA LEU A 145 15.77 11.40 6.10
C LEU A 145 15.28 9.94 6.07
N SER A 146 15.30 9.25 7.21
CA SER A 146 14.84 7.87 7.35
C SER A 146 13.36 7.71 6.97
N VAL A 147 12.48 8.63 7.39
CA VAL A 147 11.07 8.61 6.97
C VAL A 147 10.93 8.84 5.48
N ILE A 148 11.69 9.79 4.90
CA ILE A 148 11.64 10.07 3.47
C ILE A 148 12.11 8.86 2.67
N GLU A 149 13.21 8.21 3.04
CA GLU A 149 13.75 7.03 2.37
C GLU A 149 12.78 5.85 2.45
N SER A 150 12.28 5.53 3.64
CA SER A 150 11.28 4.48 3.84
C SER A 150 10.00 4.76 3.06
N TYR A 151 9.54 6.03 3.05
CA TYR A 151 8.34 6.43 2.34
C TYR A 151 8.53 6.48 0.82
N SER A 152 9.72 6.82 0.31
CA SER A 152 10.01 6.78 -1.13
C SER A 152 9.95 5.37 -1.69
N THR A 153 10.52 4.40 -1.00
CA THR A 153 10.40 2.99 -1.35
C THR A 153 8.93 2.54 -1.29
N ALA A 154 8.20 3.01 -0.30
CA ALA A 154 6.80 2.72 -0.10
C ALA A 154 5.87 3.44 -1.11
N LEU A 155 6.27 4.58 -1.68
CA LEU A 155 5.50 5.25 -2.75
C LEU A 155 5.45 4.39 -4.03
N ASP A 156 6.49 3.60 -4.29
CA ASP A 156 6.47 2.63 -5.38
C ASP A 156 5.50 1.47 -5.09
N LEU A 157 5.36 1.10 -3.81
CA LEU A 157 4.38 0.11 -3.34
C LEU A 157 2.95 0.70 -3.22
N LEU A 158 2.79 2.02 -2.99
CA LEU A 158 1.47 2.68 -2.93
C LEU A 158 0.77 2.75 -4.29
N ASP A 159 1.52 2.76 -5.37
CA ASP A 159 0.93 2.62 -6.71
C ASP A 159 0.17 1.30 -6.83
N ASP A 160 0.71 0.27 -6.23
CA ASP A 160 0.08 -1.04 -6.11
C ASP A 160 -1.15 -1.00 -5.19
N TYR A 161 -1.18 -0.17 -4.16
CA TYR A 161 -2.31 -0.05 -3.21
C TYR A 161 -3.48 0.74 -3.80
N ASP A 162 -3.25 1.89 -4.41
CA ASP A 162 -4.28 2.71 -5.06
C ASP A 162 -4.94 1.96 -6.23
N HIS A 163 -4.23 0.99 -6.81
CA HIS A 163 -4.74 0.09 -7.84
C HIS A 163 -5.31 -1.22 -7.28
N GLN A 164 -5.45 -1.36 -5.95
CA GLN A 164 -5.90 -2.58 -5.23
C GLN A 164 -5.10 -3.84 -5.60
N THR A 165 -3.84 -3.68 -5.91
CA THR A 165 -2.96 -4.72 -6.43
C THR A 165 -2.01 -5.28 -5.40
N MET A 166 -1.95 -4.65 -4.20
CA MET A 166 -1.26 -5.25 -3.09
C MET A 166 -1.84 -6.65 -2.86
N LYS A 167 -1.03 -7.67 -3.11
CA LYS A 167 -1.32 -9.00 -2.59
C LYS A 167 -1.52 -8.80 -1.09
N ARG A 168 -2.75 -9.03 -0.63
CA ARG A 168 -2.93 -9.30 0.79
C ARG A 168 -1.85 -10.33 1.13
N PRO A 169 -0.94 -10.05 2.07
CA PRO A 169 -0.04 -11.09 2.52
C PRO A 169 -0.94 -12.29 2.77
N LYS A 170 -0.61 -13.46 2.22
CA LYS A 170 -1.34 -14.69 2.55
C LYS A 170 -1.27 -14.75 4.06
N GLY A 171 -2.36 -14.35 4.72
CA GLY A 171 -2.44 -14.36 6.15
C GLY A 171 -2.13 -15.77 6.58
N SER A 172 -1.07 -15.97 7.32
CA SER A 172 -0.94 -17.18 8.11
C SER A 172 -2.15 -17.20 9.03
N ASP A 173 -2.92 -18.28 9.05
CA ASP A 173 -4.14 -18.47 9.85
C ASP A 173 -3.92 -18.41 11.37
N ALA A 174 -2.77 -17.95 11.84
CA ALA A 174 -2.43 -17.79 13.23
C ALA A 174 -1.79 -16.42 13.47
N ALA A 175 -2.55 -15.35 13.27
CA ALA A 175 -2.17 -14.06 13.82
C ALA A 175 -2.17 -14.16 15.34
N TYR A 176 -1.01 -13.92 15.94
CA TYR A 176 -0.88 -13.83 17.38
C TYR A 176 -1.77 -12.70 17.91
N VAL A 177 -2.67 -13.01 18.83
CA VAL A 177 -3.58 -12.04 19.44
C VAL A 177 -2.93 -11.46 20.70
N LEU A 178 -2.66 -10.17 20.66
CA LEU A 178 -2.08 -9.43 21.77
C LEU A 178 -3.11 -9.24 22.87
N THR A 179 -2.79 -9.65 24.12
CA THR A 179 -3.68 -9.45 25.28
C THR A 179 -3.23 -8.27 26.12
N TYR A 180 -4.18 -7.67 26.84
CA TYR A 180 -3.89 -6.57 27.77
C TYR A 180 -2.91 -6.99 28.87
N GLU A 181 -3.11 -8.17 29.47
CA GLU A 181 -2.29 -8.71 30.55
C GLU A 181 -0.83 -8.91 30.11
N GLU A 182 -0.64 -9.35 28.88
CA GLU A 182 0.69 -9.52 28.30
C GLU A 182 1.37 -8.17 28.04
N CYS A 183 0.65 -7.22 27.47
CA CYS A 183 1.14 -5.85 27.31
C CYS A 183 1.55 -5.24 28.64
N ARG A 184 0.77 -5.43 29.67
CA ARG A 184 1.11 -4.96 31.03
C ARG A 184 2.42 -5.54 31.53
N LYS A 185 2.62 -6.85 31.39
CA LYS A 185 3.89 -7.50 31.79
C LYS A 185 5.11 -6.91 31.08
N VAL A 186 4.98 -6.62 29.76
CA VAL A 186 6.05 -5.98 28.99
C VAL A 186 6.30 -4.56 29.52
N ILE A 187 5.25 -3.76 29.73
CA ILE A 187 5.37 -2.39 30.24
C ILE A 187 5.98 -2.38 31.65
N ASP A 188 5.56 -3.27 32.52
CA ASP A 188 6.11 -3.38 33.88
C ASP A 188 7.59 -3.76 33.86
N SER A 189 8.03 -4.61 32.91
CA SER A 189 9.46 -4.91 32.73
C SER A 189 10.27 -3.69 32.25
N MET A 190 9.66 -2.78 31.47
CA MET A 190 10.31 -1.52 31.06
C MET A 190 10.43 -0.54 32.23
N ARG A 191 9.46 -0.55 33.14
CA ARG A 191 9.42 0.35 34.31
C ARG A 191 10.64 0.19 35.20
N PHE A 192 11.13 -1.03 35.41
CA PHE A 192 12.34 -1.29 36.21
C PHE A 192 13.62 -0.64 35.66
N LYS A 193 13.59 -0.24 34.37
CA LYS A 193 14.71 0.43 33.69
C LYS A 193 14.50 1.93 33.53
N SER A 194 13.36 2.47 34.03
CA SER A 194 13.02 3.88 33.90
C SER A 194 13.35 4.64 35.17
N GLU A 195 13.88 5.86 35.03
CA GLU A 195 14.13 6.78 36.16
C GLU A 195 12.83 7.44 36.68
N SER A 196 11.75 7.38 35.91
CA SER A 196 10.46 7.99 36.25
C SER A 196 9.55 6.99 37.00
N GLU A 197 9.11 7.36 38.18
CA GLU A 197 8.14 6.58 38.96
C GLU A 197 6.76 6.51 38.28
N LEU A 198 6.43 7.49 37.44
CA LEU A 198 5.16 7.58 36.71
C LEU A 198 5.16 6.77 35.39
N PHE A 199 6.32 6.24 34.98
CA PHE A 199 6.44 5.50 33.74
C PHE A 199 5.50 4.28 33.75
N GLY A 200 4.67 4.15 32.70
CA GLY A 200 3.76 3.04 32.51
C GLY A 200 2.59 2.98 33.50
N GLN A 201 2.38 4.00 34.34
CA GLN A 201 1.17 4.12 35.15
C GLN A 201 0.01 4.61 34.28
N GLU A 202 -1.05 3.82 34.20
CA GLU A 202 -2.24 4.19 33.43
C GLU A 202 -3.04 5.30 34.11
N LYS A 203 -3.58 6.20 33.29
CA LYS A 203 -4.49 7.27 33.73
C LYS A 203 -5.92 6.74 33.87
N ASP A 204 -6.29 5.85 32.93
CA ASP A 204 -7.64 5.33 32.75
C ASP A 204 -7.59 3.98 32.00
N GLY A 205 -8.75 3.47 31.55
CA GLY A 205 -8.84 2.23 30.77
C GLY A 205 -8.57 2.35 29.27
N SER A 206 -8.12 3.51 28.79
CA SER A 206 -7.94 3.76 27.35
C SER A 206 -6.87 2.90 26.69
N PHE A 207 -5.88 2.41 27.45
CA PHE A 207 -4.88 1.48 26.92
C PHE A 207 -5.49 0.12 26.55
N GLN A 208 -6.33 -0.43 27.43
CA GLN A 208 -7.06 -1.66 27.12
C GLN A 208 -7.96 -1.48 25.89
N GLY A 209 -8.61 -0.32 25.78
CA GLY A 209 -9.39 0.06 24.60
C GLY A 209 -8.54 0.11 23.33
N SER A 210 -7.31 0.66 23.40
CA SER A 210 -6.39 0.72 22.27
C SER A 210 -6.03 -0.67 21.74
N ILE A 211 -5.81 -1.64 22.62
CA ILE A 211 -5.52 -3.03 22.25
C ILE A 211 -6.77 -3.69 21.65
N GLY A 212 -7.95 -3.52 22.29
CA GLY A 212 -9.19 -4.11 21.80
C GLY A 212 -9.63 -3.59 20.43
N ASN A 213 -9.37 -2.30 20.16
CA ASN A 213 -9.79 -1.64 18.93
C ASN A 213 -9.19 -2.28 17.66
N ILE A 214 -7.97 -2.82 17.70
CA ILE A 214 -7.36 -3.44 16.52
C ILE A 214 -7.99 -4.79 16.14
N TYR A 215 -8.81 -5.37 17.02
CA TYR A 215 -9.52 -6.64 16.81
C TYR A 215 -11.04 -6.48 16.64
N GLN A 216 -11.50 -5.22 16.49
CA GLN A 216 -12.92 -4.96 16.29
C GLN A 216 -13.43 -5.54 14.98
N SER A 217 -14.68 -6.03 15.01
CA SER A 217 -15.41 -6.52 13.85
C SER A 217 -16.73 -5.80 13.71
N PHE A 218 -17.15 -5.57 12.49
CA PHE A 218 -18.46 -5.01 12.16
C PHE A 218 -19.14 -5.90 11.12
N GLY A 219 -20.38 -6.33 11.41
CA GLY A 219 -21.10 -7.22 10.51
C GLY A 219 -20.43 -8.59 10.26
N GLY A 220 -19.60 -9.06 11.20
CA GLY A 220 -18.84 -10.31 11.06
C GLY A 220 -17.53 -10.18 10.27
N GLN A 221 -17.16 -8.97 9.84
CA GLN A 221 -15.88 -8.67 9.18
C GLN A 221 -14.98 -7.86 10.09
N GLU A 222 -13.69 -8.20 10.14
CA GLU A 222 -12.70 -7.41 10.87
C GLU A 222 -12.54 -6.02 10.24
N ILE A 223 -12.47 -4.97 11.07
CA ILE A 223 -12.24 -3.59 10.60
C ILE A 223 -10.81 -3.45 10.06
N TYR A 224 -9.85 -4.14 10.70
CA TYR A 224 -8.44 -4.17 10.31
C TYR A 224 -8.04 -5.62 9.98
N PRO A 225 -8.31 -6.10 8.75
CA PRO A 225 -8.16 -7.52 8.41
C PRO A 225 -6.70 -7.99 8.32
N THR A 226 -5.74 -7.11 8.00
CA THR A 226 -4.34 -7.48 7.83
C THR A 226 -3.50 -7.22 9.09
N LEU A 227 -2.37 -7.92 9.20
CA LEU A 227 -1.41 -7.70 10.29
C LEU A 227 -0.84 -6.29 10.24
N GLN A 228 -0.59 -5.76 9.04
CA GLN A 228 -0.06 -4.42 8.83
C GLN A 228 -1.06 -3.36 9.30
N GLU A 229 -2.35 -3.52 8.97
CA GLU A 229 -3.41 -2.62 9.46
C GLU A 229 -3.54 -2.67 10.97
N LYS A 230 -3.52 -3.87 11.58
CA LYS A 230 -3.56 -4.02 13.03
C LYS A 230 -2.34 -3.37 13.70
N ALA A 231 -1.13 -3.60 13.16
CA ALA A 231 0.11 -3.02 13.68
C ALA A 231 0.09 -1.48 13.59
N ALA A 232 -0.26 -0.93 12.44
CA ALA A 232 -0.30 0.51 12.21
C ALA A 232 -1.32 1.20 13.13
N ASN A 233 -2.52 0.62 13.25
CA ASN A 233 -3.55 1.14 14.15
C ASN A 233 -3.18 0.98 15.63
N LEU A 234 -2.46 -0.09 16.03
CA LEU A 234 -1.95 -0.25 17.39
C LEU A 234 -1.00 0.92 17.74
N LEU A 235 0.00 1.17 16.88
CA LEU A 235 0.94 2.28 17.07
C LEU A 235 0.20 3.62 17.16
N TYR A 236 -0.77 3.85 16.26
CA TYR A 236 -1.55 5.08 16.24
C TYR A 236 -2.37 5.25 17.53
N PHE A 237 -3.17 4.27 17.93
CA PHE A 237 -4.05 4.39 19.09
C PHE A 237 -3.27 4.54 20.39
N VAL A 238 -2.24 3.72 20.64
CA VAL A 238 -1.46 3.78 21.87
C VAL A 238 -0.72 5.12 21.96
N THR A 239 -0.21 5.66 20.84
CA THR A 239 0.42 6.99 20.84
C THR A 239 -0.60 8.10 21.10
N LYS A 240 -1.77 8.03 20.46
CA LYS A 240 -2.76 9.14 20.44
C LYS A 240 -3.58 9.23 21.70
N ASN A 241 -3.92 8.09 22.32
CA ASN A 241 -4.79 8.07 23.50
C ASN A 241 -4.13 8.57 24.79
N HIS A 242 -2.79 8.73 24.78
CA HIS A 242 -2.04 9.22 25.95
C HIS A 242 -2.44 8.51 27.27
N SER A 243 -2.58 7.19 27.21
CA SER A 243 -3.11 6.35 28.28
C SER A 243 -2.29 6.33 29.57
N PHE A 244 -1.02 6.78 29.50
CA PHE A 244 -0.08 6.74 30.63
C PHE A 244 0.33 8.15 31.09
N TRP A 245 0.67 8.27 32.38
CA TRP A 245 1.23 9.52 32.93
C TRP A 245 2.58 9.86 32.32
N ASP A 246 3.43 8.84 32.07
CA ASP A 246 4.71 8.98 31.39
C ASP A 246 5.00 7.75 30.52
N GLY A 247 5.83 7.93 29.48
CA GLY A 247 6.33 6.88 28.62
C GLY A 247 5.45 6.57 27.40
N ASN A 248 4.37 7.32 27.10
CA ASN A 248 3.42 7.00 26.04
C ASN A 248 4.06 6.65 24.70
N LYS A 249 4.99 7.47 24.18
CA LYS A 249 5.66 7.22 22.89
C LYS A 249 6.53 5.97 22.95
N ARG A 250 7.27 5.75 24.04
CA ARG A 250 8.15 4.60 24.24
C ARG A 250 7.35 3.30 24.38
N ILE A 251 6.25 3.34 25.11
CA ILE A 251 5.32 2.21 25.26
C ILE A 251 4.69 1.89 23.91
N ALA A 252 4.20 2.88 23.17
CA ALA A 252 3.60 2.68 21.85
C ALA A 252 4.59 2.00 20.89
N ALA A 253 5.83 2.51 20.80
CA ALA A 253 6.88 1.92 19.98
C ALA A 253 7.20 0.47 20.40
N THR A 254 7.30 0.21 21.71
CA THR A 254 7.57 -1.14 22.22
C THR A 254 6.43 -2.10 21.91
N MET A 255 5.18 -1.70 22.11
CA MET A 255 4.02 -2.54 21.81
C MET A 255 3.91 -2.86 20.31
N PHE A 256 4.21 -1.87 19.48
CA PHE A 256 4.27 -2.06 18.03
C PHE A 256 5.33 -3.09 17.63
N LEU A 257 6.59 -2.92 18.08
CA LEU A 257 7.66 -3.87 17.79
C LEU A 257 7.34 -5.27 18.35
N TYR A 258 6.80 -5.34 19.56
CA TYR A 258 6.39 -6.60 20.18
C TYR A 258 5.31 -7.30 19.35
N PHE A 259 4.32 -6.56 18.86
CA PHE A 259 3.28 -7.10 17.98
C PHE A 259 3.86 -7.64 16.66
N LEU A 260 4.78 -6.90 16.02
CA LEU A 260 5.44 -7.34 14.79
C LEU A 260 6.28 -8.60 15.02
N ASP A 261 7.04 -8.64 16.12
CA ASP A 261 7.90 -9.79 16.48
C ASP A 261 7.07 -11.05 16.73
N ARG A 262 6.01 -10.94 17.55
CA ARG A 262 5.12 -12.06 17.87
C ARG A 262 4.36 -12.61 16.67
N ASN A 263 4.14 -11.79 15.65
CA ASN A 263 3.52 -12.19 14.38
C ASN A 263 4.54 -12.55 13.28
N GLY A 264 5.84 -12.55 13.58
CA GLY A 264 6.90 -12.96 12.66
C GLY A 264 7.13 -12.00 11.49
N ILE A 265 6.68 -10.73 11.60
CA ILE A 265 6.83 -9.71 10.53
C ILE A 265 7.78 -8.57 10.93
N LEU A 266 8.51 -8.67 12.04
CA LEU A 266 9.50 -7.67 12.46
C LEU A 266 10.74 -7.66 11.56
N TYR A 267 11.13 -8.82 11.05
CA TYR A 267 12.29 -9.00 10.18
C TYR A 267 11.83 -9.47 8.80
N ASP A 268 12.58 -9.11 7.77
CA ASP A 268 12.40 -9.61 6.42
C ASP A 268 13.04 -11.00 6.24
N GLU A 269 12.95 -11.57 5.03
CA GLU A 269 13.54 -12.88 4.70
C GLU A 269 15.08 -12.91 4.80
N SER A 270 15.73 -11.74 4.74
CA SER A 270 17.19 -11.60 4.91
C SER A 270 17.61 -11.45 6.36
N GLY A 271 16.64 -11.37 7.29
CA GLY A 271 16.87 -11.15 8.73
C GLY A 271 17.14 -9.69 9.09
N LEU A 272 16.90 -8.74 8.17
CA LEU A 272 16.98 -7.31 8.46
C LEU A 272 15.65 -6.83 9.07
N LYS A 273 15.76 -5.90 10.01
CA LYS A 273 14.59 -5.28 10.63
C LYS A 273 13.87 -4.42 9.60
N ARG A 274 12.57 -4.67 9.36
CA ARG A 274 11.77 -3.93 8.35
C ARG A 274 11.66 -2.44 8.62
N LEU A 275 11.68 -2.05 9.89
CA LEU A 275 11.59 -0.67 10.30
C LEU A 275 12.78 -0.33 11.21
N ASP A 276 13.60 0.63 10.81
CA ASP A 276 14.71 1.11 11.63
C ASP A 276 14.23 1.98 12.81
N ASP A 277 15.09 2.13 13.83
CA ASP A 277 14.72 2.79 15.07
C ASP A 277 14.49 4.31 14.89
N HIS A 278 15.18 4.96 13.95
CA HIS A 278 14.99 6.40 13.68
C HIS A 278 13.63 6.65 13.03
N THR A 279 13.26 5.81 12.07
CA THR A 279 11.92 5.85 11.44
C THR A 279 10.83 5.63 12.48
N LEU A 280 10.98 4.64 13.37
CA LEU A 280 9.98 4.37 14.41
C LEU A 280 9.80 5.55 15.37
N VAL A 281 10.89 6.17 15.82
CA VAL A 281 10.84 7.38 16.68
C VAL A 281 10.15 8.51 15.93
N ALA A 282 10.51 8.76 14.67
CA ALA A 282 9.88 9.81 13.87
C ALA A 282 8.37 9.58 13.71
N LEU A 283 7.95 8.35 13.40
CA LEU A 283 6.53 7.99 13.28
C LEU A 283 5.76 8.26 14.57
N THR A 284 6.31 7.90 15.74
CA THR A 284 5.64 8.15 17.02
C THR A 284 5.49 9.66 17.30
N ILE A 285 6.47 10.48 16.94
CA ILE A 285 6.41 11.94 17.06
C ILE A 285 5.36 12.51 16.09
N MET A 286 5.39 12.08 14.83
CA MET A 286 4.44 12.52 13.81
C MET A 286 2.99 12.15 14.19
N ILE A 287 2.76 10.94 14.70
CA ILE A 287 1.43 10.54 15.20
C ILE A 287 1.00 11.46 16.36
N ALA A 288 1.87 11.71 17.33
CA ALA A 288 1.52 12.54 18.49
C ALA A 288 1.04 13.94 18.06
N GLU A 289 1.70 14.54 17.06
CA GLU A 289 1.40 15.88 16.52
C GLU A 289 0.33 15.87 15.42
N SER A 290 -0.07 14.71 14.88
CA SER A 290 -1.08 14.63 13.82
C SER A 290 -2.46 15.07 14.33
N ARG A 291 -3.32 15.53 13.42
CA ARG A 291 -4.73 15.82 13.69
C ARG A 291 -5.58 14.56 13.50
N PRO A 292 -6.79 14.47 14.10
CA PRO A 292 -7.66 13.33 13.91
C PRO A 292 -7.97 13.01 12.43
N GLU A 293 -8.10 14.04 11.59
CA GLU A 293 -8.40 13.93 10.16
C GLU A 293 -7.21 13.33 9.36
N GLU A 294 -6.00 13.34 9.95
CA GLU A 294 -4.77 12.79 9.36
C GLU A 294 -4.53 11.32 9.73
N LYS A 295 -5.48 10.67 10.44
CA LYS A 295 -5.33 9.29 10.91
C LYS A 295 -5.03 8.34 9.75
N GLU A 296 -5.86 8.36 8.70
CA GLU A 296 -5.73 7.43 7.56
C GLU A 296 -4.40 7.62 6.83
N MET A 297 -3.95 8.87 6.68
CA MET A 297 -2.63 9.17 6.14
C MET A 297 -1.52 8.57 7.01
N MET A 298 -1.57 8.76 8.33
CA MET A 298 -0.56 8.22 9.25
C MET A 298 -0.52 6.70 9.25
N VAL A 299 -1.71 6.05 9.26
CA VAL A 299 -1.82 4.59 9.17
C VAL A 299 -1.20 4.09 7.86
N SER A 300 -1.49 4.74 6.73
CA SER A 300 -0.90 4.40 5.42
C SER A 300 0.63 4.54 5.43
N VAL A 301 1.16 5.62 6.01
CA VAL A 301 2.62 5.82 6.15
C VAL A 301 3.26 4.68 6.95
N ILE A 302 2.65 4.29 8.09
CA ILE A 302 3.18 3.21 8.94
C ILE A 302 3.14 1.88 8.18
N MET A 303 2.01 1.56 7.54
CA MET A 303 1.85 0.32 6.76
C MET A 303 2.93 0.20 5.69
N ASN A 304 3.21 1.29 4.98
CA ASN A 304 4.23 1.33 3.94
C ASN A 304 5.66 1.19 4.47
N CYS A 305 5.91 1.62 5.71
CA CYS A 305 7.22 1.44 6.34
C CYS A 305 7.48 0.00 6.84
N ILE A 306 6.45 -0.84 6.94
CA ILE A 306 6.56 -2.24 7.39
C ILE A 306 6.26 -3.26 6.29
N GLY A 307 5.84 -2.80 5.11
CA GLY A 307 5.70 -3.42 3.80
C GLY A 307 5.10 -4.72 3.63
#